data_f8791aa76ccb34fcf1102186e2a437e8
#
_entry.id   f8791aa76ccb34fcf1102186e2a437e8
#
_cell.length_a   1.000
_cell.length_b   1.000
_cell.length_c   1.000
_cell.angle_alpha   90.00
_cell.angle_beta   90.00
_cell.angle_gamma   90.00
#
_symmetry.space_group_name_H-M   'P 1'
#
loop_
_entity.id
_entity.type
_entity.pdbx_description
1 polymer ?
#
loop_
_entity_poly.entity_id
_entity_poly.type
_entity_poly.pdbx_seq_one_letter_code
_entity_poly.pdbx_strand_id
1 'polypeptide(L)'
;KTQSRFTRELELVEKYIHGLFPIWGIRFISIVDNADTANKGNKKSRQINGLVNEWYLEDMSENIKSVLTDLRKNGRHIGAFALFGYKKDPNIKGHLIIDEEAAQVVREVFTLFSQGYGKTAIARMLNDRGIPNPTEYKRLHGLRCRTPKGKNSTLWKYYAISDMLVNEVYIGNMVQGKYGSVSYKTKQNKPRPKSEWYIVEGTHEPIIDRELWDKVQVLIAQKAKPFTAGTIGLFAKKARCMNCGYVMRSNKQSDGRRYLGCSSRHVSKNACVGSFISVPKLEQAVITEINKLSAAYLDKDELEQSVIFNSDVRGKQKALKEEIAAYQSKIGEYTKGIRELYLDKVKGILSE
;
A
#
# COMPACT_ATOMS: atom_id res chain seq x y z
N LYS A 1 20.94 25.35 19.05
CA LYS A 1 20.43 24.56 17.89
C LYS A 1 19.42 25.40 17.12
N THR A 2 19.11 25.06 15.85
CA THR A 2 18.13 25.75 15.01
C THR A 2 16.72 25.29 15.29
N GLN A 3 15.71 26.13 15.00
CA GLN A 3 14.30 25.81 15.05
C GLN A 3 13.95 24.58 14.18
N SER A 4 14.63 24.41 13.04
CA SER A 4 14.48 23.26 12.14
C SER A 4 14.86 21.90 12.77
N ARG A 5 15.55 21.90 13.92
CA ARG A 5 15.82 20.67 14.70
C ARG A 5 14.67 20.26 15.60
N PHE A 6 13.79 21.19 15.94
CA PHE A 6 12.53 20.88 16.60
C PHE A 6 11.50 20.37 15.60
N THR A 7 11.21 21.17 14.60
CA THR A 7 10.37 20.78 13.46
C THR A 7 10.71 21.60 12.21
N ARG A 8 10.46 21.02 11.05
CA ARG A 8 10.58 21.68 9.75
C ARG A 8 9.22 21.99 9.12
N GLU A 9 8.13 21.58 9.76
CA GLU A 9 6.76 21.80 9.29
C GLU A 9 6.21 23.05 9.96
N LEU A 10 5.76 24.01 9.16
CA LEU A 10 5.19 25.27 9.64
C LEU A 10 3.95 25.03 10.52
N GLU A 11 3.13 24.06 10.17
CA GLU A 11 1.96 23.67 10.97
C GLU A 11 2.33 23.29 12.41
N LEU A 12 3.41 22.53 12.59
CA LEU A 12 3.87 22.12 13.91
C LEU A 12 4.55 23.29 14.67
N VAL A 13 5.18 24.22 13.95
CA VAL A 13 5.69 25.47 14.56
C VAL A 13 4.54 26.26 15.16
N GLU A 14 3.48 26.52 14.40
CA GLU A 14 2.31 27.25 14.86
C GLU A 14 1.60 26.53 16.01
N LYS A 15 1.38 25.22 15.87
CA LYS A 15 0.69 24.40 16.87
C LYS A 15 1.42 24.36 18.21
N TYR A 16 2.72 24.11 18.20
CA TYR A 16 3.48 23.91 19.44
C TYR A 16 4.12 25.21 19.94
N ILE A 17 4.92 25.90 19.13
CA ILE A 17 5.70 27.04 19.59
C ILE A 17 4.82 28.27 19.86
N HIS A 18 3.81 28.48 19.01
CA HIS A 18 2.91 29.63 19.13
C HIS A 18 1.58 29.32 19.84
N GLY A 19 1.15 28.05 19.86
CA GLY A 19 -0.11 27.61 20.48
C GLY A 19 0.11 26.97 21.85
N LEU A 20 0.61 25.74 21.90
CA LEU A 20 0.60 24.93 23.12
C LEU A 20 1.67 25.31 24.14
N PHE A 21 2.88 25.67 23.71
CA PHE A 21 3.98 26.05 24.65
C PHE A 21 3.62 27.24 25.52
N PRO A 22 3.04 28.34 25.01
CA PRO A 22 2.56 29.41 25.86
C PRO A 22 1.52 28.97 26.89
N ILE A 23 0.58 28.06 26.52
CA ILE A 23 -0.44 27.51 27.43
C ILE A 23 0.22 26.66 28.54
N TRP A 24 1.25 25.92 28.20
CA TRP A 24 1.98 25.05 29.14
C TRP A 24 3.07 25.82 29.94
N GLY A 25 3.25 27.12 29.72
CA GLY A 25 4.30 27.91 30.36
C GLY A 25 5.73 27.56 29.88
N ILE A 26 5.84 26.95 28.70
CA ILE A 26 7.13 26.52 28.15
C ILE A 26 7.73 27.64 27.29
N ARG A 27 8.94 28.08 27.64
CA ARG A 27 9.75 29.00 26.83
C ARG A 27 10.55 28.20 25.80
N PHE A 28 10.43 28.55 24.51
CA PHE A 28 11.25 27.99 23.44
C PHE A 28 12.32 28.96 23.00
N ILE A 29 13.59 28.51 23.00
CA ILE A 29 14.74 29.30 22.56
C ILE A 29 15.51 28.58 21.48
N SER A 30 15.69 29.20 20.32
CA SER A 30 16.59 28.77 19.27
C SER A 30 17.78 29.71 19.18
N ILE A 31 18.95 29.25 19.63
CA ILE A 31 20.16 30.09 19.77
C ILE A 31 20.65 30.55 18.39
N VAL A 32 20.72 29.63 17.43
CA VAL A 32 21.26 29.90 16.07
C VAL A 32 20.36 30.85 15.29
N ASP A 33 19.02 30.69 15.43
CA ASP A 33 18.05 31.53 14.74
C ASP A 33 17.74 32.82 15.50
N ASN A 34 18.38 33.03 16.63
CA ASN A 34 18.12 34.14 17.54
C ASN A 34 16.62 34.33 17.85
N ALA A 35 15.92 33.20 18.06
CA ALA A 35 14.47 33.14 18.24
C ALA A 35 14.15 32.76 19.69
N ASP A 36 13.34 33.59 20.37
CA ASP A 36 12.95 33.40 21.77
C ASP A 36 11.44 33.72 21.90
N THR A 37 10.69 32.83 22.50
CA THR A 37 9.26 33.03 22.71
C THR A 37 8.91 34.06 23.77
N ALA A 38 9.86 34.36 24.68
CA ALA A 38 9.72 35.46 25.65
C ALA A 38 9.72 36.84 24.96
N ASN A 39 10.39 36.95 23.80
CA ASN A 39 10.40 38.16 22.99
C ASN A 39 9.24 38.14 21.98
N LYS A 40 8.17 38.93 22.25
CA LYS A 40 7.01 39.07 21.39
C LYS A 40 7.36 39.58 19.98
N GLY A 41 8.39 40.43 19.83
CA GLY A 41 8.86 40.97 18.56
C GLY A 41 9.39 39.88 17.60
N ASN A 42 9.91 38.77 18.14
CA ASN A 42 10.48 37.68 17.33
C ASN A 42 9.43 36.71 16.74
N LYS A 43 8.12 36.92 16.99
CA LYS A 43 7.09 36.01 16.47
C LYS A 43 7.12 35.94 14.94
N LYS A 44 7.16 37.09 14.27
CA LYS A 44 7.21 37.15 12.79
C LYS A 44 8.49 36.49 12.24
N SER A 45 9.63 36.69 12.87
CA SER A 45 10.88 36.07 12.47
C SER A 45 10.80 34.53 12.58
N ARG A 46 10.21 33.99 13.67
CA ARG A 46 10.02 32.55 13.83
C ARG A 46 9.09 31.96 12.78
N GLN A 47 8.04 32.70 12.40
CA GLN A 47 7.13 32.27 11.32
C GLN A 47 7.83 32.25 9.97
N ILE A 48 8.60 33.28 9.64
CA ILE A 48 9.41 33.36 8.41
C ILE A 48 10.42 32.20 8.38
N ASN A 49 11.14 31.94 9.47
CA ASN A 49 12.07 30.82 9.56
C ASN A 49 11.37 29.47 9.36
N GLY A 50 10.15 29.30 9.88
CA GLY A 50 9.32 28.13 9.63
C GLY A 50 8.97 27.95 8.15
N LEU A 51 8.58 29.04 7.49
CA LEU A 51 8.23 29.06 6.07
C LEU A 51 9.45 28.78 5.18
N VAL A 52 10.59 29.40 5.46
CA VAL A 52 11.85 29.15 4.72
C VAL A 52 12.29 27.70 4.87
N ASN A 53 12.15 27.10 6.06
CA ASN A 53 12.48 25.69 6.29
C ASN A 53 11.53 24.76 5.49
N GLU A 54 10.27 25.11 5.33
CA GLU A 54 9.30 24.36 4.54
C GLU A 54 9.63 24.44 3.04
N TRP A 55 9.90 25.63 2.51
CA TRP A 55 10.36 25.82 1.12
C TRP A 55 11.62 25.02 0.82
N TYR A 56 12.59 25.05 1.72
CA TYR A 56 13.82 24.26 1.56
C TYR A 56 13.53 22.75 1.42
N LEU A 57 12.54 22.21 2.15
CA LEU A 57 12.14 20.80 2.01
C LEU A 57 11.44 20.53 0.67
N GLU A 58 10.64 21.47 0.18
CA GLU A 58 9.97 21.37 -1.10
C GLU A 58 10.99 21.34 -2.25
N ASP A 59 11.89 22.32 -2.29
CA ASP A 59 12.98 22.39 -3.27
C ASP A 59 13.86 21.13 -3.23
N MET A 60 14.22 20.67 -2.03
CA MET A 60 15.00 19.44 -1.87
C MET A 60 14.24 18.23 -2.44
N SER A 61 12.93 18.14 -2.19
CA SER A 61 12.09 17.06 -2.72
C SER A 61 12.02 17.08 -4.24
N GLU A 62 11.90 18.27 -4.84
CA GLU A 62 11.87 18.43 -6.31
C GLU A 62 13.23 18.09 -6.93
N ASN A 63 14.32 18.54 -6.36
CA ASN A 63 15.66 18.20 -6.80
C ASN A 63 15.92 16.69 -6.75
N ILE A 64 15.54 16.02 -5.64
CA ILE A 64 15.66 14.55 -5.53
C ILE A 64 14.79 13.86 -6.61
N LYS A 65 13.56 14.31 -6.83
CA LYS A 65 12.67 13.73 -7.85
C LYS A 65 13.25 13.92 -9.26
N SER A 66 13.82 15.08 -9.56
CA SER A 66 14.47 15.36 -10.83
C SER A 66 15.62 14.40 -11.08
N VAL A 67 16.58 14.32 -10.15
CA VAL A 67 17.73 13.41 -10.27
C VAL A 67 17.30 11.94 -10.40
N LEU A 68 16.32 11.50 -9.60
CA LEU A 68 15.80 10.12 -9.71
C LEU A 68 15.07 9.88 -11.04
N THR A 69 14.44 10.90 -11.61
CA THR A 69 13.79 10.82 -12.91
C THR A 69 14.82 10.67 -14.03
N ASP A 70 15.90 11.43 -13.98
CA ASP A 70 16.99 11.33 -14.96
C ASP A 70 17.69 9.96 -14.90
N LEU A 71 17.94 9.44 -13.70
CA LEU A 71 18.48 8.10 -13.53
C LEU A 71 17.55 7.02 -14.10
N ARG A 72 16.21 7.16 -13.93
CA ARG A 72 15.24 6.23 -14.51
C ARG A 72 15.21 6.30 -16.03
N LYS A 73 15.21 7.51 -16.60
CA LYS A 73 15.25 7.73 -18.06
C LYS A 73 16.50 7.14 -18.70
N ASN A 74 17.61 7.15 -17.97
CA ASN A 74 18.88 6.55 -18.39
C ASN A 74 19.00 5.06 -18.08
N GLY A 75 17.91 4.39 -17.70
CA GLY A 75 17.88 2.95 -17.43
C GLY A 75 18.68 2.50 -16.19
N ARG A 76 19.12 3.41 -15.33
CA ARG A 76 19.89 3.07 -14.13
C ARG A 76 18.99 2.53 -13.04
N HIS A 77 19.36 1.42 -12.44
CA HIS A 77 18.65 0.85 -11.29
C HIS A 77 18.82 1.72 -10.05
N ILE A 78 17.72 2.30 -9.55
CA ILE A 78 17.71 3.18 -8.37
C ILE A 78 17.26 2.47 -7.08
N GLY A 79 16.82 1.23 -7.16
CA GLY A 79 16.32 0.47 -6.00
C GLY A 79 17.41 0.20 -4.97
N ALA A 80 17.03 0.11 -3.69
CA ALA A 80 17.95 -0.24 -2.61
C ALA A 80 18.57 -1.64 -2.82
N PHE A 81 17.80 -2.59 -3.37
CA PHE A 81 18.21 -3.96 -3.64
C PHE A 81 17.98 -4.31 -5.11
N ALA A 82 18.86 -5.16 -5.65
CA ALA A 82 18.61 -5.77 -6.95
C ALA A 82 17.43 -6.74 -6.90
N LEU A 83 16.82 -7.01 -8.05
CA LEU A 83 15.81 -8.04 -8.21
C LEU A 83 16.46 -9.42 -8.00
N PHE A 84 15.70 -10.41 -7.53
CA PHE A 84 16.15 -11.80 -7.41
C PHE A 84 16.60 -12.33 -8.77
N GLY A 85 17.76 -12.96 -8.84
CA GLY A 85 18.44 -13.33 -10.09
C GLY A 85 19.50 -12.33 -10.53
N TYR A 86 19.50 -11.12 -9.96
CA TYR A 86 20.51 -10.09 -10.23
C TYR A 86 21.15 -9.59 -8.94
N LYS A 87 22.36 -9.05 -9.09
CA LYS A 87 23.09 -8.28 -8.08
C LYS A 87 23.52 -6.94 -8.66
N LYS A 88 23.81 -5.97 -7.80
CA LYS A 88 24.34 -4.68 -8.24
C LYS A 88 25.77 -4.84 -8.69
N ASP A 89 26.10 -4.23 -9.82
CA ASP A 89 27.48 -4.14 -10.29
C ASP A 89 28.30 -3.30 -9.30
N PRO A 90 29.41 -3.85 -8.78
CA PRO A 90 30.28 -3.10 -7.88
C PRO A 90 31.02 -1.94 -8.57
N ASN A 91 31.26 -2.04 -9.90
CA ASN A 91 32.03 -1.09 -10.67
C ASN A 91 31.17 0.02 -11.29
N ILE A 92 29.95 -0.32 -11.71
CA ILE A 92 29.06 0.60 -12.42
C ILE A 92 27.80 0.87 -11.58
N LYS A 93 27.73 2.06 -10.99
CA LYS A 93 26.58 2.44 -10.15
C LYS A 93 25.27 2.44 -10.96
N GLY A 94 24.29 1.68 -10.48
CA GLY A 94 22.98 1.58 -11.12
C GLY A 94 22.90 0.56 -12.26
N HIS A 95 23.96 -0.24 -12.49
CA HIS A 95 23.95 -1.38 -13.39
C HIS A 95 23.63 -2.68 -12.62
N LEU A 96 23.03 -3.64 -13.31
CA LEU A 96 22.70 -4.97 -12.78
C LEU A 96 23.54 -6.02 -13.51
N ILE A 97 24.09 -6.95 -12.76
CA ILE A 97 24.80 -8.13 -13.27
C ILE A 97 24.09 -9.39 -12.78
N ILE A 98 24.19 -10.47 -13.53
CA ILE A 98 23.56 -11.75 -13.18
C ILE A 98 24.15 -12.30 -11.88
N ASP A 99 23.29 -12.77 -11.00
CA ASP A 99 23.61 -13.59 -9.85
C ASP A 99 23.27 -15.05 -10.21
N GLU A 100 24.25 -15.82 -10.62
CA GLU A 100 24.03 -17.09 -11.30
C GLU A 100 23.28 -18.11 -10.45
N GLU A 101 23.53 -18.15 -9.13
CA GLU A 101 22.81 -19.02 -8.21
C GLU A 101 21.29 -18.71 -8.21
N ALA A 102 20.93 -17.44 -8.07
CA ALA A 102 19.53 -17.01 -8.09
C ALA A 102 18.93 -17.05 -9.50
N ALA A 103 19.74 -16.79 -10.54
CA ALA A 103 19.30 -16.81 -11.94
C ALA A 103 18.88 -18.20 -12.42
N GLN A 104 19.54 -19.26 -11.95
CA GLN A 104 19.13 -20.63 -12.26
C GLN A 104 17.70 -20.91 -11.79
N VAL A 105 17.33 -20.43 -10.60
CA VAL A 105 15.96 -20.57 -10.09
C VAL A 105 14.96 -19.79 -10.96
N VAL A 106 15.35 -18.61 -11.44
CA VAL A 106 14.50 -17.80 -12.34
C VAL A 106 14.27 -18.55 -13.66
N ARG A 107 15.33 -19.06 -14.30
CA ARG A 107 15.25 -19.86 -15.54
C ARG A 107 14.35 -21.08 -15.35
N GLU A 108 14.50 -21.76 -14.23
CA GLU A 108 13.67 -22.92 -13.91
C GLU A 108 12.18 -22.56 -13.77
N VAL A 109 11.86 -21.46 -13.09
CA VAL A 109 10.47 -21.00 -12.94
C VAL A 109 9.82 -20.73 -14.30
N PHE A 110 10.53 -20.05 -15.21
CA PHE A 110 10.03 -19.78 -16.57
C PHE A 110 9.87 -21.07 -17.38
N THR A 111 10.84 -21.99 -17.32
CA THR A 111 10.78 -23.28 -18.01
C THR A 111 9.60 -24.11 -17.52
N LEU A 112 9.44 -24.29 -16.21
CA LEU A 112 8.33 -25.04 -15.64
C LEU A 112 6.98 -24.45 -16.04
N PHE A 113 6.86 -23.09 -16.01
CA PHE A 113 5.62 -22.45 -16.42
C PHE A 113 5.32 -22.65 -17.92
N SER A 114 6.35 -22.61 -18.79
CA SER A 114 6.22 -22.87 -20.23
C SER A 114 5.81 -24.31 -20.54
N GLN A 115 6.15 -25.25 -19.64
CA GLN A 115 5.74 -26.66 -19.69
C GLN A 115 4.30 -26.88 -19.20
N GLY A 116 3.62 -25.83 -18.72
CA GLY A 116 2.21 -25.89 -18.31
C GLY A 116 1.96 -25.98 -16.81
N TYR A 117 2.99 -26.07 -15.97
CA TYR A 117 2.82 -26.09 -14.52
C TYR A 117 2.18 -24.80 -14.00
N GLY A 118 1.28 -24.93 -13.03
CA GLY A 118 0.62 -23.79 -12.41
C GLY A 118 1.52 -23.07 -11.41
N LYS A 119 1.35 -21.76 -11.23
CA LYS A 119 2.17 -20.92 -10.31
C LYS A 119 2.23 -21.49 -8.88
N THR A 120 1.14 -22.08 -8.37
CA THR A 120 1.10 -22.71 -7.05
C THR A 120 1.89 -24.04 -7.02
N ALA A 121 1.85 -24.82 -8.09
CA ALA A 121 2.61 -26.05 -8.20
C ALA A 121 4.13 -25.75 -8.24
N ILE A 122 4.53 -24.76 -9.04
CA ILE A 122 5.93 -24.32 -9.11
C ILE A 122 6.42 -23.85 -7.73
N ALA A 123 5.67 -22.98 -7.04
CA ALA A 123 6.02 -22.53 -5.70
C ALA A 123 6.18 -23.71 -4.71
N ARG A 124 5.30 -24.72 -4.81
CA ARG A 124 5.38 -25.92 -3.98
C ARG A 124 6.62 -26.76 -4.29
N MET A 125 6.94 -26.96 -5.58
CA MET A 125 8.13 -27.72 -6.01
C MET A 125 9.41 -27.08 -5.47
N LEU A 126 9.53 -25.74 -5.55
CA LEU A 126 10.67 -24.99 -4.99
C LEU A 126 10.76 -25.16 -3.46
N ASN A 127 9.62 -25.08 -2.76
CA ASN A 127 9.55 -25.25 -1.31
C ASN A 127 9.91 -26.67 -0.86
N ASP A 128 9.40 -27.68 -1.57
CA ASP A 128 9.63 -29.09 -1.23
C ASP A 128 11.10 -29.50 -1.44
N ARG A 129 11.82 -28.76 -2.30
CA ARG A 129 13.29 -28.88 -2.50
C ARG A 129 14.10 -27.98 -1.58
N GLY A 130 13.46 -27.18 -0.74
CA GLY A 130 14.17 -26.29 0.20
C GLY A 130 14.80 -25.06 -0.44
N ILE A 131 14.46 -24.71 -1.68
CA ILE A 131 14.99 -23.53 -2.38
C ILE A 131 14.48 -22.26 -1.68
N PRO A 132 15.39 -21.37 -1.21
CA PRO A 132 14.99 -20.17 -0.48
C PRO A 132 14.24 -19.19 -1.38
N ASN A 133 13.18 -18.57 -0.85
CA ASN A 133 12.51 -17.48 -1.56
C ASN A 133 13.39 -16.21 -1.59
N PRO A 134 13.06 -15.18 -2.41
CA PRO A 134 13.90 -13.98 -2.54
C PRO A 134 14.23 -13.26 -1.23
N THR A 135 13.35 -13.31 -0.23
CA THR A 135 13.59 -12.71 1.08
C THR A 135 14.57 -13.53 1.90
N GLU A 136 14.38 -14.84 1.93
CA GLU A 136 15.25 -15.76 2.65
C GLU A 136 16.65 -15.84 2.00
N TYR A 137 16.71 -15.82 0.66
CA TYR A 137 17.97 -15.72 -0.07
C TYR A 137 18.79 -14.50 0.35
N LYS A 138 18.15 -13.32 0.41
CA LYS A 138 18.82 -12.11 0.90
C LYS A 138 19.32 -12.24 2.34
N ARG A 139 18.54 -12.89 3.21
CA ARG A 139 18.93 -13.12 4.60
C ARG A 139 20.15 -14.04 4.71
N LEU A 140 20.18 -15.11 3.93
CA LEU A 140 21.30 -16.07 3.91
C LEU A 140 22.59 -15.41 3.40
N HIS A 141 22.49 -14.46 2.47
CA HIS A 141 23.64 -13.70 1.95
C HIS A 141 23.96 -12.43 2.75
N GLY A 142 23.43 -12.28 3.97
CA GLY A 142 23.72 -11.13 4.83
C GLY A 142 23.22 -9.78 4.31
N LEU A 143 22.36 -9.76 3.30
CA LEU A 143 21.79 -8.54 2.76
C LEU A 143 20.69 -8.01 3.67
N ARG A 144 20.67 -6.69 3.82
CA ARG A 144 19.66 -6.02 4.65
C ARG A 144 18.26 -6.30 4.11
N CYS A 145 17.44 -7.02 4.85
CA CYS A 145 16.07 -7.32 4.47
C CYS A 145 15.12 -7.17 5.67
N ARG A 146 13.83 -7.01 5.38
CA ARG A 146 12.82 -6.97 6.44
C ARG A 146 12.72 -8.36 7.08
N THR A 147 12.78 -8.41 8.41
CA THR A 147 12.61 -9.67 9.15
C THR A 147 11.28 -10.34 8.79
N PRO A 148 11.31 -11.63 8.39
CA PRO A 148 10.09 -12.35 8.07
C PRO A 148 9.15 -12.43 9.28
N LYS A 149 7.86 -12.13 9.04
CA LYS A 149 6.81 -12.27 10.06
C LYS A 149 6.01 -13.53 9.78
N GLY A 150 6.05 -14.49 10.71
CA GLY A 150 5.26 -15.73 10.65
C GLY A 150 6.01 -16.94 10.10
N LYS A 151 5.58 -18.12 10.54
CA LYS A 151 6.24 -19.43 10.35
C LYS A 151 6.57 -19.79 8.89
N ASN A 152 5.73 -19.36 7.94
CA ASN A 152 5.86 -19.71 6.51
C ASN A 152 6.21 -18.50 5.63
N SER A 153 6.84 -17.46 6.18
CA SER A 153 7.22 -16.25 5.43
C SER A 153 8.43 -16.45 4.54
N THR A 154 9.23 -17.49 4.80
CA THR A 154 10.41 -17.89 4.04
C THR A 154 10.09 -18.78 2.83
N LEU A 155 8.83 -19.22 2.69
CA LEU A 155 8.41 -20.10 1.62
C LEU A 155 7.98 -19.32 0.38
N TRP A 156 8.22 -19.92 -0.79
CA TRP A 156 7.68 -19.43 -2.07
C TRP A 156 6.15 -19.45 -2.05
N LYS A 157 5.56 -18.44 -2.64
CA LYS A 157 4.12 -18.31 -2.79
C LYS A 157 3.77 -17.96 -4.23
N TYR A 158 2.55 -18.32 -4.66
CA TYR A 158 2.11 -18.14 -6.04
C TYR A 158 2.26 -16.70 -6.56
N TYR A 159 2.10 -15.69 -5.69
CA TYR A 159 2.23 -14.29 -6.10
C TYR A 159 3.69 -13.93 -6.41
N ALA A 160 4.68 -14.48 -5.69
CA ALA A 160 6.09 -14.25 -6.00
C ALA A 160 6.45 -14.82 -7.38
N ILE A 161 5.93 -16.00 -7.70
CA ILE A 161 6.06 -16.59 -9.06
C ILE A 161 5.31 -15.73 -10.08
N SER A 162 4.10 -15.27 -9.74
CA SER A 162 3.31 -14.41 -10.64
C SER A 162 4.01 -13.11 -10.99
N ASP A 163 4.58 -12.44 -9.99
CA ASP A 163 5.30 -11.18 -10.16
C ASP A 163 6.59 -11.39 -10.98
N MET A 164 7.26 -12.52 -10.79
CA MET A 164 8.46 -12.90 -11.54
C MET A 164 8.13 -13.07 -13.03
N LEU A 165 7.11 -13.83 -13.37
CA LEU A 165 6.73 -14.16 -14.75
C LEU A 165 6.28 -12.96 -15.60
N VAL A 166 5.95 -11.82 -15.01
CA VAL A 166 5.52 -10.59 -15.72
C VAL A 166 6.51 -9.45 -15.61
N ASN A 167 7.71 -9.70 -15.07
CA ASN A 167 8.69 -8.65 -14.84
C ASN A 167 9.72 -8.59 -15.97
N GLU A 168 9.61 -7.58 -16.82
CA GLU A 168 10.46 -7.37 -17.99
C GLU A 168 11.95 -7.17 -17.67
N VAL A 169 12.31 -6.95 -16.40
CA VAL A 169 13.72 -6.89 -15.98
C VAL A 169 14.45 -8.19 -16.31
N TYR A 170 13.77 -9.34 -16.35
CA TYR A 170 14.39 -10.63 -16.69
C TYR A 170 14.78 -10.77 -18.16
N ILE A 171 14.28 -9.92 -19.04
CA ILE A 171 14.67 -9.84 -20.47
C ILE A 171 15.58 -8.63 -20.77
N GLY A 172 16.22 -8.06 -19.74
CA GLY A 172 17.16 -6.95 -19.89
C GLY A 172 16.56 -5.56 -19.90
N ASN A 173 15.24 -5.40 -19.73
CA ASN A 173 14.56 -4.10 -19.72
C ASN A 173 14.46 -3.53 -18.30
N MET A 174 14.84 -2.28 -18.10
CA MET A 174 14.66 -1.61 -16.80
C MET A 174 13.29 -0.95 -16.74
N VAL A 175 12.42 -1.46 -15.86
CA VAL A 175 11.06 -0.94 -15.67
C VAL A 175 10.93 -0.34 -14.27
N GLN A 176 10.78 0.98 -14.20
CA GLN A 176 10.74 1.73 -12.95
C GLN A 176 9.59 2.76 -12.94
N GLY A 177 9.36 3.39 -11.79
CA GLY A 177 8.33 4.43 -11.68
C GLY A 177 6.90 3.92 -11.53
N LYS A 178 6.71 2.61 -11.26
CA LYS A 178 5.37 1.97 -11.08
C LYS A 178 4.55 2.62 -9.95
N TYR A 179 5.21 3.24 -8.99
CA TYR A 179 4.59 3.96 -7.87
C TYR A 179 5.20 5.34 -7.73
N GLY A 180 4.42 6.30 -7.27
CA GLY A 180 4.86 7.65 -6.96
C GLY A 180 4.35 8.12 -5.61
N SER A 181 5.15 8.94 -4.91
CA SER A 181 4.72 9.62 -3.70
C SER A 181 3.67 10.67 -4.04
N VAL A 182 2.62 10.74 -3.24
CA VAL A 182 1.56 11.76 -3.39
C VAL A 182 2.09 13.14 -3.04
N SER A 183 2.87 13.24 -1.96
CA SER A 183 3.46 14.49 -1.47
C SER A 183 4.70 14.16 -0.65
N TYR A 184 5.61 15.13 -0.53
CA TYR A 184 6.77 15.00 0.37
C TYR A 184 6.35 14.97 1.86
N LYS A 185 5.19 15.53 2.21
CA LYS A 185 4.63 15.52 3.57
C LYS A 185 4.00 14.17 3.95
N THR A 186 3.51 13.41 2.97
CA THR A 186 2.84 12.13 3.22
C THR A 186 3.72 10.95 2.80
N LYS A 187 3.76 9.89 3.62
CA LYS A 187 4.47 8.65 3.26
C LYS A 187 3.61 7.73 2.39
N GLN A 188 2.60 8.28 1.70
CA GLN A 188 1.69 7.51 0.86
C GLN A 188 2.20 7.45 -0.57
N ASN A 189 2.32 6.23 -1.09
CA ASN A 189 2.61 5.97 -2.48
C ASN A 189 1.35 5.49 -3.20
N LYS A 190 1.11 6.03 -4.41
CA LYS A 190 0.04 5.56 -5.30
C LYS A 190 0.62 4.87 -6.53
N PRO A 191 -0.05 3.83 -7.06
CA PRO A 191 0.35 3.25 -8.35
C PRO A 191 0.16 4.28 -9.46
N ARG A 192 1.07 4.27 -10.43
CA ARG A 192 1.00 5.09 -11.65
C ARG A 192 0.47 4.26 -12.81
N PRO A 193 -0.25 4.88 -13.76
CA PRO A 193 -0.62 4.23 -14.99
C PRO A 193 0.63 3.80 -15.77
N LYS A 194 0.51 2.77 -16.61
CA LYS A 194 1.67 2.25 -17.38
C LYS A 194 2.30 3.30 -18.30
N SER A 195 1.53 4.26 -18.78
CA SER A 195 2.01 5.36 -19.60
C SER A 195 3.03 6.28 -18.91
N GLU A 196 3.05 6.28 -17.58
CA GLU A 196 4.00 7.07 -16.78
C GLU A 196 5.20 6.25 -16.29
N TRP A 197 5.28 4.97 -16.66
CA TRP A 197 6.43 4.15 -16.27
C TRP A 197 7.65 4.48 -17.12
N TYR A 198 8.82 4.37 -16.52
CA TYR A 198 10.08 4.50 -17.23
C TYR A 198 10.52 3.09 -17.64
N ILE A 199 10.47 2.83 -18.95
CA ILE A 199 10.88 1.57 -19.56
C ILE A 199 12.06 1.86 -20.45
N VAL A 200 13.22 1.25 -20.17
CA VAL A 200 14.44 1.39 -20.96
C VAL A 200 14.91 -0.02 -21.30
N GLU A 201 15.01 -0.31 -22.58
CA GLU A 201 15.38 -1.63 -23.09
C GLU A 201 16.89 -1.84 -23.09
N GLY A 202 17.33 -3.11 -22.94
CA GLY A 202 18.72 -3.51 -23.11
C GLY A 202 19.71 -2.89 -22.11
N THR A 203 19.28 -2.62 -20.88
CA THR A 203 20.11 -1.96 -19.84
C THR A 203 21.07 -2.91 -19.14
N HIS A 204 20.85 -4.20 -19.21
CA HIS A 204 21.64 -5.24 -18.57
C HIS A 204 21.43 -6.59 -19.26
N GLU A 205 22.29 -7.56 -18.94
CA GLU A 205 22.23 -8.91 -19.52
C GLU A 205 20.92 -9.62 -19.11
N PRO A 206 20.17 -10.19 -20.09
CA PRO A 206 18.92 -10.90 -19.81
C PRO A 206 19.20 -12.28 -19.20
N ILE A 207 18.39 -12.67 -18.18
CA ILE A 207 18.39 -14.04 -17.63
C ILE A 207 17.55 -14.97 -18.50
N ILE A 208 16.48 -14.41 -19.10
CA ILE A 208 15.51 -15.14 -19.92
C ILE A 208 15.57 -14.60 -21.36
N ASP A 209 15.68 -15.52 -22.32
CA ASP A 209 15.61 -15.15 -23.73
C ASP A 209 14.22 -14.68 -24.14
N ARG A 210 14.14 -13.94 -25.23
CA ARG A 210 12.90 -13.32 -25.72
C ARG A 210 11.87 -14.38 -26.14
N GLU A 211 12.30 -15.48 -26.71
CA GLU A 211 11.42 -16.53 -27.19
C GLU A 211 10.66 -17.20 -26.02
N LEU A 212 11.38 -17.60 -24.98
CA LEU A 212 10.79 -18.18 -23.77
C LEU A 212 9.86 -17.18 -23.07
N TRP A 213 10.26 -15.90 -23.00
CA TRP A 213 9.43 -14.84 -22.45
C TRP A 213 8.10 -14.71 -23.17
N ASP A 214 8.14 -14.56 -24.49
CA ASP A 214 6.93 -14.33 -25.30
C ASP A 214 5.98 -15.54 -25.19
N LYS A 215 6.50 -16.77 -25.23
CA LYS A 215 5.73 -17.99 -24.96
C LYS A 215 5.03 -17.94 -23.61
N VAL A 216 5.72 -17.52 -22.57
CA VAL A 216 5.16 -17.38 -21.21
C VAL A 216 4.08 -16.31 -21.16
N GLN A 217 4.25 -15.14 -21.82
CA GLN A 217 3.23 -14.10 -21.85
C GLN A 217 1.95 -14.56 -22.55
N VAL A 218 2.06 -15.28 -23.66
CA VAL A 218 0.90 -15.91 -24.35
C VAL A 218 0.16 -16.86 -23.41
N LEU A 219 0.87 -17.72 -22.69
CA LEU A 219 0.25 -18.64 -21.73
C LEU A 219 -0.43 -17.93 -20.56
N ILE A 220 0.14 -16.81 -20.11
CA ILE A 220 -0.48 -15.98 -19.05
C ILE A 220 -1.79 -15.37 -19.56
N ALA A 221 -1.78 -14.82 -20.78
CA ALA A 221 -2.97 -14.22 -21.39
C ALA A 221 -4.09 -15.26 -21.59
N GLN A 222 -3.77 -16.44 -22.08
CA GLN A 222 -4.73 -17.54 -22.26
C GLN A 222 -5.34 -18.04 -20.94
N LYS A 223 -4.56 -18.03 -19.85
CA LYS A 223 -5.02 -18.47 -18.51
C LYS A 223 -5.66 -17.35 -17.70
N ALA A 224 -5.69 -16.13 -18.21
CA ALA A 224 -6.30 -15.00 -17.52
C ALA A 224 -7.81 -15.18 -17.42
N LYS A 225 -8.33 -15.27 -16.19
CA LYS A 225 -9.77 -15.28 -15.93
C LYS A 225 -10.21 -13.85 -15.59
N PRO A 226 -11.38 -13.38 -16.07
CA PRO A 226 -11.90 -12.09 -15.68
C PRO A 226 -12.08 -12.03 -14.16
N PHE A 227 -11.67 -10.89 -13.58
CA PHE A 227 -11.84 -10.66 -12.14
C PHE A 227 -13.32 -10.42 -11.85
N THR A 228 -13.93 -11.34 -11.15
CA THR A 228 -15.27 -11.18 -10.59
C THR A 228 -15.13 -10.75 -9.14
N ALA A 229 -15.58 -9.55 -8.81
CA ALA A 229 -15.63 -9.06 -7.43
C ALA A 229 -16.64 -9.94 -6.65
N GLY A 230 -16.12 -10.85 -5.85
CA GLY A 230 -16.95 -11.66 -4.96
C GLY A 230 -17.38 -10.88 -3.72
N THR A 231 -18.49 -11.29 -3.11
CA THR A 231 -18.92 -10.74 -1.81
C THR A 231 -17.89 -11.06 -0.73
N ILE A 232 -17.45 -10.03 -0.01
CA ILE A 232 -16.52 -10.18 1.11
C ILE A 232 -17.26 -10.88 2.25
N GLY A 233 -16.84 -12.09 2.63
CA GLY A 233 -17.43 -12.82 3.75
C GLY A 233 -17.13 -12.17 5.10
N LEU A 234 -18.01 -12.38 6.08
CA LEU A 234 -17.93 -11.82 7.44
C LEU A 234 -16.58 -12.07 8.13
N PHE A 235 -16.00 -13.24 7.94
CA PHE A 235 -14.72 -13.66 8.54
C PHE A 235 -13.51 -13.43 7.64
N ALA A 236 -13.67 -12.71 6.52
CA ALA A 236 -12.56 -12.42 5.62
C ALA A 236 -11.43 -11.70 6.35
N LYS A 237 -10.21 -12.23 6.25
CA LYS A 237 -9.00 -11.74 6.94
C LYS A 237 -9.02 -11.81 8.49
N LYS A 238 -10.15 -12.19 9.12
CA LYS A 238 -10.29 -12.27 10.57
C LYS A 238 -9.92 -13.66 11.13
N ALA A 239 -10.34 -14.73 10.44
CA ALA A 239 -10.04 -16.09 10.86
C ALA A 239 -8.61 -16.50 10.52
N ARG A 240 -7.90 -17.11 11.48
CA ARG A 240 -6.53 -17.60 11.34
C ARG A 240 -6.44 -19.08 11.67
N CYS A 241 -5.57 -19.78 10.95
CA CYS A 241 -5.28 -21.18 11.23
C CYS A 241 -4.49 -21.31 12.55
N MET A 242 -4.97 -22.10 13.50
CA MET A 242 -4.30 -22.32 14.80
C MET A 242 -2.91 -22.95 14.65
N ASN A 243 -2.72 -23.79 13.62
CA ASN A 243 -1.46 -24.50 13.43
C ASN A 243 -0.35 -23.61 12.82
N CYS A 244 -0.67 -22.77 11.81
CA CYS A 244 0.36 -21.99 11.10
C CYS A 244 0.20 -20.47 11.23
N GLY A 245 -0.85 -19.96 11.88
CA GLY A 245 -1.11 -18.53 12.06
C GLY A 245 -1.57 -17.78 10.80
N TYR A 246 -1.64 -18.44 9.63
CA TYR A 246 -2.06 -17.79 8.39
C TYR A 246 -3.56 -17.52 8.35
N VAL A 247 -3.92 -16.46 7.66
CA VAL A 247 -5.32 -16.11 7.41
C VAL A 247 -5.98 -17.21 6.57
N MET A 248 -7.14 -17.69 7.02
CA MET A 248 -7.93 -18.67 6.32
C MET A 248 -8.65 -18.03 5.12
N ARG A 249 -8.81 -18.79 4.03
CA ARG A 249 -9.49 -18.36 2.81
C ARG A 249 -10.89 -18.93 2.75
N SER A 250 -11.83 -18.12 2.31
CA SER A 250 -13.19 -18.57 2.02
C SER A 250 -13.21 -19.32 0.68
N ASN A 251 -13.72 -20.53 0.73
CA ASN A 251 -13.97 -21.39 -0.44
C ASN A 251 -15.47 -21.66 -0.51
N LYS A 252 -16.05 -21.59 -1.72
CA LYS A 252 -17.42 -22.00 -2.01
C LYS A 252 -17.37 -23.30 -2.78
N GLN A 253 -18.09 -24.33 -2.31
CA GLN A 253 -18.25 -25.58 -3.02
C GLN A 253 -19.34 -25.46 -4.10
N SER A 254 -19.40 -26.44 -4.98
CA SER A 254 -20.40 -26.52 -6.04
C SER A 254 -21.84 -26.56 -5.52
N ASP A 255 -22.04 -27.10 -4.32
CA ASP A 255 -23.32 -27.15 -3.59
C ASP A 255 -23.70 -25.82 -2.90
N GLY A 256 -22.90 -24.76 -3.08
CA GLY A 256 -23.13 -23.45 -2.49
C GLY A 256 -22.62 -23.29 -1.05
N ARG A 257 -22.19 -24.35 -0.38
CA ARG A 257 -21.67 -24.30 0.98
C ARG A 257 -20.35 -23.53 1.05
N ARG A 258 -20.20 -22.72 2.08
CA ARG A 258 -19.00 -21.92 2.31
C ARG A 258 -18.16 -22.49 3.45
N TYR A 259 -16.86 -22.60 3.19
CA TYR A 259 -15.87 -23.05 4.16
C TYR A 259 -14.73 -22.07 4.24
N LEU A 260 -14.15 -21.91 5.43
CA LEU A 260 -12.85 -21.29 5.61
C LEU A 260 -11.79 -22.40 5.64
N GLY A 261 -10.78 -22.30 4.83
CA GLY A 261 -9.70 -23.27 4.73
C GLY A 261 -8.32 -22.65 4.85
N CYS A 262 -7.38 -23.35 5.48
CA CYS A 262 -5.99 -22.95 5.52
C CYS A 262 -5.33 -23.17 4.15
N SER A 263 -4.81 -22.11 3.53
CA SER A 263 -4.12 -22.19 2.25
C SER A 263 -2.66 -22.64 2.34
N SER A 264 -2.07 -22.64 3.53
CA SER A 264 -0.65 -23.01 3.70
C SER A 264 -0.35 -24.47 3.40
N ARG A 265 -1.34 -25.37 3.52
CA ARG A 265 -1.21 -26.78 3.13
C ARG A 265 -0.80 -26.95 1.66
N HIS A 266 -1.22 -26.04 0.78
CA HIS A 266 -0.91 -26.10 -0.64
C HIS A 266 0.45 -25.48 -1.00
N VAL A 267 1.09 -24.80 -0.03
CA VAL A 267 2.38 -24.11 -0.26
C VAL A 267 3.57 -25.08 -0.15
N SER A 268 3.53 -26.00 0.81
CA SER A 268 4.50 -27.10 0.96
C SER A 268 3.87 -28.24 1.74
N LYS A 269 4.41 -29.47 1.57
CA LYS A 269 3.97 -30.66 2.31
C LYS A 269 4.02 -30.46 3.83
N ASN A 270 5.04 -29.75 4.32
CA ASN A 270 5.32 -29.56 5.75
C ASN A 270 4.86 -28.18 6.28
N ALA A 271 4.25 -27.34 5.45
CA ALA A 271 3.90 -25.97 5.86
C ALA A 271 2.76 -25.92 6.88
N CYS A 272 1.79 -26.85 6.80
CA CYS A 272 0.67 -26.93 7.72
C CYS A 272 -0.09 -28.25 7.51
N VAL A 273 -0.55 -28.87 8.59
CA VAL A 273 -1.49 -30.02 8.52
C VAL A 273 -2.77 -29.64 7.78
N GLY A 274 -3.11 -28.35 7.84
CA GLY A 274 -4.34 -27.80 7.24
C GLY A 274 -5.49 -27.88 8.24
N SER A 275 -6.36 -26.88 8.17
CA SER A 275 -7.62 -26.87 8.91
C SER A 275 -8.68 -26.25 8.00
N PHE A 276 -9.91 -26.71 8.19
CA PHE A 276 -11.07 -26.11 7.55
C PHE A 276 -12.23 -26.08 8.52
N ILE A 277 -13.12 -25.11 8.36
CA ILE A 277 -14.33 -24.98 9.16
C ILE A 277 -15.46 -24.47 8.26
N SER A 278 -16.64 -24.99 8.44
CA SER A 278 -17.85 -24.50 7.78
C SER A 278 -18.18 -23.10 8.31
N VAL A 279 -18.51 -22.18 7.42
CA VAL A 279 -18.85 -20.79 7.80
C VAL A 279 -20.05 -20.74 8.73
N PRO A 280 -21.18 -21.44 8.48
CA PRO A 280 -22.31 -21.46 9.41
C PRO A 280 -21.96 -21.99 10.81
N LYS A 281 -21.12 -23.04 10.93
CA LYS A 281 -20.68 -23.52 12.23
C LYS A 281 -19.85 -22.48 12.99
N LEU A 282 -18.99 -21.75 12.27
CA LEU A 282 -18.19 -20.67 12.87
C LEU A 282 -19.07 -19.50 13.30
N GLU A 283 -20.06 -19.12 12.50
CA GLU A 283 -21.03 -18.09 12.86
C GLU A 283 -21.77 -18.45 14.14
N GLN A 284 -22.27 -19.67 14.23
CA GLN A 284 -22.99 -20.16 15.41
C GLN A 284 -22.11 -20.16 16.68
N ALA A 285 -20.86 -20.61 16.55
CA ALA A 285 -19.90 -20.59 17.65
C ALA A 285 -19.58 -19.16 18.12
N VAL A 286 -19.38 -18.23 17.20
CA VAL A 286 -19.10 -16.83 17.53
C VAL A 286 -20.32 -16.16 18.19
N ILE A 287 -21.53 -16.38 17.67
CA ILE A 287 -22.76 -15.84 18.27
C ILE A 287 -22.96 -16.39 19.67
N THR A 288 -22.74 -17.70 19.88
CA THR A 288 -22.84 -18.31 21.20
C THR A 288 -21.88 -17.68 22.20
N GLU A 289 -20.64 -17.41 21.78
CA GLU A 289 -19.64 -16.81 22.64
C GLU A 289 -19.92 -15.33 22.94
N ILE A 290 -20.40 -14.58 21.93
CA ILE A 290 -20.85 -13.19 22.12
C ILE A 290 -22.02 -13.15 23.12
N ASN A 291 -22.99 -14.05 23.01
CA ASN A 291 -24.12 -14.10 23.92
C ASN A 291 -23.68 -14.42 25.36
N LYS A 292 -22.72 -15.34 25.56
CA LYS A 292 -22.15 -15.60 26.87
C LYS A 292 -21.45 -14.39 27.46
N LEU A 293 -20.62 -13.72 26.68
CA LEU A 293 -19.94 -12.49 27.10
C LEU A 293 -20.94 -11.36 27.41
N SER A 294 -21.95 -11.20 26.58
CA SER A 294 -23.02 -10.23 26.80
C SER A 294 -23.76 -10.51 28.14
N ALA A 295 -24.12 -11.77 28.38
CA ALA A 295 -24.80 -12.14 29.63
C ALA A 295 -23.91 -11.97 30.87
N ALA A 296 -22.57 -12.07 30.74
CA ALA A 296 -21.64 -11.97 31.85
C ALA A 296 -21.22 -10.52 32.18
N TYR A 297 -21.19 -9.64 31.20
CA TYR A 297 -20.55 -8.31 31.34
C TYR A 297 -21.45 -7.12 30.99
N LEU A 298 -22.65 -7.34 30.43
CA LEU A 298 -23.53 -6.24 30.02
C LEU A 298 -24.83 -6.26 30.87
N ASP A 299 -25.10 -5.13 31.51
CA ASP A 299 -26.41 -4.88 32.07
C ASP A 299 -27.43 -4.69 30.93
N LYS A 300 -28.49 -5.49 30.97
CA LYS A 300 -29.48 -5.54 29.89
C LYS A 300 -30.22 -4.22 29.73
N ASP A 301 -30.51 -3.55 30.86
CA ASP A 301 -31.24 -2.31 30.90
C ASP A 301 -30.40 -1.12 30.39
N GLU A 302 -29.10 -1.10 30.71
CA GLU A 302 -28.15 -0.09 30.21
C GLU A 302 -27.89 -0.22 28.71
N LEU A 303 -27.87 -1.47 28.21
CA LEU A 303 -27.70 -1.75 26.78
C LEU A 303 -28.94 -1.32 25.98
N GLU A 304 -30.15 -1.61 26.46
CA GLU A 304 -31.39 -1.19 25.80
C GLU A 304 -31.49 0.34 25.71
N GLN A 305 -31.15 1.05 26.78
CA GLN A 305 -31.11 2.52 26.77
C GLN A 305 -30.05 3.06 25.78
N SER A 306 -28.88 2.45 25.72
CA SER A 306 -27.82 2.87 24.78
C SER A 306 -28.16 2.59 23.33
N VAL A 307 -28.88 1.52 23.03
CA VAL A 307 -29.35 1.18 21.68
C VAL A 307 -30.46 2.16 21.25
N ILE A 308 -31.40 2.50 22.13
CA ILE A 308 -32.45 3.49 21.88
C ILE A 308 -31.80 4.85 21.59
N PHE A 309 -30.86 5.29 22.45
CA PHE A 309 -30.12 6.54 22.25
C PHE A 309 -29.38 6.60 20.90
N ASN A 310 -28.67 5.51 20.54
CA ASN A 310 -27.97 5.45 19.26
C ASN A 310 -28.91 5.41 18.03
N SER A 311 -30.09 4.83 18.15
CA SER A 311 -31.11 4.86 17.09
C SER A 311 -31.66 6.27 16.86
N ASP A 312 -31.90 7.00 17.94
CA ASP A 312 -32.34 8.40 17.88
C ASP A 312 -31.30 9.33 17.26
N VAL A 313 -30.02 9.15 17.61
CA VAL A 313 -28.91 9.92 17.01
C VAL A 313 -28.76 9.61 15.51
N ARG A 314 -28.93 8.35 15.10
CA ARG A 314 -28.89 7.97 13.68
C ARG A 314 -30.07 8.55 12.90
N GLY A 315 -31.26 8.56 13.51
CA GLY A 315 -32.45 9.20 12.93
C GLY A 315 -32.25 10.71 12.69
N LYS A 316 -31.73 11.41 13.69
CA LYS A 316 -31.39 12.84 13.59
C LYS A 316 -30.29 13.12 12.58
N GLN A 317 -29.27 12.28 12.51
CA GLN A 317 -28.20 12.40 11.49
C GLN A 317 -28.73 12.20 10.07
N LYS A 318 -29.66 11.26 9.86
CA LYS A 318 -30.32 11.06 8.56
C LYS A 318 -31.12 12.24 8.13
N ALA A 319 -31.97 12.76 9.03
CA ALA A 319 -32.80 13.96 8.79
C ALA A 319 -31.92 15.18 8.44
N LEU A 320 -30.86 15.43 9.20
CA LEU A 320 -29.90 16.52 8.93
C LEU A 320 -29.22 16.38 7.56
N LYS A 321 -28.84 15.15 7.16
CA LYS A 321 -28.26 14.92 5.83
C LYS A 321 -29.22 15.19 4.70
N GLU A 322 -30.50 14.84 4.87
CA GLU A 322 -31.56 15.11 3.89
C GLU A 322 -31.79 16.61 3.77
N GLU A 323 -31.79 17.34 4.90
CA GLU A 323 -31.93 18.79 4.93
C GLU A 323 -30.73 19.49 4.26
N ILE A 324 -29.51 19.08 4.53
CA ILE A 324 -28.31 19.60 3.87
C ILE A 324 -28.37 19.38 2.35
N ALA A 325 -28.80 18.21 1.90
CA ALA A 325 -28.93 17.90 0.47
C ALA A 325 -29.99 18.81 -0.19
N ALA A 326 -31.11 19.08 0.50
CA ALA A 326 -32.14 20.01 0.03
C ALA A 326 -31.60 21.45 -0.12
N TYR A 327 -30.83 21.94 0.85
CA TYR A 327 -30.21 23.26 0.77
C TYR A 327 -29.14 23.33 -0.34
N GLN A 328 -28.34 22.27 -0.52
CA GLN A 328 -27.37 22.21 -1.61
C GLN A 328 -28.04 22.25 -3.00
N SER A 329 -29.17 21.57 -3.16
CA SER A 329 -29.99 21.67 -4.39
C SER A 329 -30.48 23.10 -4.66
N LYS A 330 -31.04 23.76 -3.64
CA LYS A 330 -31.49 25.17 -3.76
C LYS A 330 -30.33 26.12 -4.10
N ILE A 331 -29.18 25.94 -3.48
CA ILE A 331 -27.98 26.72 -3.80
C ILE A 331 -27.57 26.50 -5.27
N GLY A 332 -27.64 25.28 -5.76
CA GLY A 332 -27.40 24.97 -7.16
C GLY A 332 -28.35 25.68 -8.12
N GLU A 333 -29.64 25.66 -7.81
CA GLU A 333 -30.67 26.36 -8.58
C GLU A 333 -30.48 27.89 -8.60
N TYR A 334 -30.24 28.50 -7.44
CA TYR A 334 -29.95 29.93 -7.35
C TYR A 334 -28.67 30.31 -8.08
N THR A 335 -27.61 29.50 -7.97
CA THR A 335 -26.35 29.74 -8.69
C THR A 335 -26.56 29.69 -10.20
N LYS A 336 -27.41 28.78 -10.68
CA LYS A 336 -27.75 28.67 -12.10
C LYS A 336 -28.58 29.92 -12.54
N GLY A 337 -29.56 30.30 -11.76
CA GLY A 337 -30.36 31.49 -12.02
C GLY A 337 -29.55 32.79 -12.08
N ILE A 338 -28.63 32.98 -11.11
CA ILE A 338 -27.72 34.13 -11.09
C ILE A 338 -26.82 34.13 -12.34
N ARG A 339 -26.34 32.97 -12.76
CA ARG A 339 -25.53 32.84 -13.97
C ARG A 339 -26.29 33.16 -15.24
N GLU A 340 -27.56 32.75 -15.34
CA GLU A 340 -28.44 33.08 -16.47
C GLU A 340 -28.73 34.57 -16.50
N LEU A 341 -29.10 35.20 -15.36
CA LEU A 341 -29.27 36.63 -15.24
C LEU A 341 -28.03 37.45 -15.62
N TYR A 342 -26.86 36.98 -15.22
CA TYR A 342 -25.59 37.60 -15.61
C TYR A 342 -25.34 37.50 -17.11
N LEU A 343 -25.63 36.36 -17.73
CA LEU A 343 -25.52 36.20 -19.18
C LEU A 343 -26.52 37.07 -19.94
N ASP A 344 -27.76 37.26 -19.44
CA ASP A 344 -28.76 38.11 -20.02
C ASP A 344 -28.39 39.60 -19.90
N LYS A 345 -27.77 39.99 -18.79
CA LYS A 345 -27.18 41.33 -18.61
C LYS A 345 -26.05 41.58 -19.59
N VAL A 346 -25.14 40.61 -19.78
CA VAL A 346 -24.02 40.73 -20.74
C VAL A 346 -24.51 40.78 -22.18
N LYS A 347 -25.63 40.11 -22.49
CA LYS A 347 -26.28 40.16 -23.82
C LYS A 347 -27.12 41.39 -24.07
N GLY A 348 -27.25 42.30 -23.09
CA GLY A 348 -28.05 43.53 -23.19
C GLY A 348 -29.57 43.30 -23.17
N ILE A 349 -30.02 42.15 -22.73
CA ILE A 349 -31.46 41.82 -22.62
C ILE A 349 -32.07 42.44 -21.35
N LEU A 350 -31.27 42.65 -20.28
CA LEU A 350 -31.66 43.32 -19.05
C LEU A 350 -30.97 44.67 -18.92
N SER A 351 -31.77 45.74 -18.74
CA SER A 351 -31.26 47.08 -18.39
C SER A 351 -30.82 47.12 -16.93
N GLU A 352 -30.00 48.10 -16.52
CA GLU A 352 -29.52 48.30 -15.14
C GLU A 352 -30.61 48.33 -14.12
#